data_5d2c9c84b2e81a94b0a336aa5801938c
#
_entry.id   5d2c9c84b2e81a94b0a336aa5801938c
#
_cell.length_a   1.000
_cell.length_b   1.000
_cell.length_c   1.000
_cell.angle_alpha   90.00
_cell.angle_beta   90.00
_cell.angle_gamma   90.00
#
_symmetry.space_group_name_H-M   'P 1'
#
loop_
_entity.id
_entity.type
_entity.pdbx_description
1 polymer ?
#
loop_
_entity_poly.entity_id
_entity_poly.type
_entity_poly.pdbx_seq_one_letter_code
_entity_poly.pdbx_strand_id
1 'polypeptide(L)'
;MAHVYSSSGKKISLTLSADDVGVRFETPELAADAFESVRASVARSAPRGDTLFKIAPRRFGRTMLLHDPGAARTAISTVRNALSTRMMSEVRRTLPVYVEEESQLRVIVTREITVRFKPKTTQAQRTTVLQDLNLTIKEANEFNKNQYLVVPASDTDESDTIRAANRLSERPEVEYAAPNFVSESRKLAMTNDPQLRAQWYLNNSGSNDGLAGEDVRAFEAWDITPGGKRSIVIAIVDDGVDLDHPDLRANIWVNPKKKAADRNGRNFFHGDFDPRPRHFARPYDDTETNDIHGTPCAGVAAAVGNNKKGVAGIAYRCKILAVKAFGGEGLAPNDRIADAIRYSGLKADVISNSWAVPRNADVESAIDDVVRTGRGGKGCLVFCATGNEYRPYIGFPANHPSALAVGASNDQGKRSKYSNRGPGTQFVAPSDDFDRERQAITTTDVSIKNRGYAKGAYCTDFGGTSSSTPLAAGIGALVLSVNPSLTWKKARSILRSTADKIDREGGTYKKGYSIHYGYGRLNAFKAVKRAAGKSAKNGGKKKSSKKR
;
A
#
# COMPACT_ATOMS: atom_id res chain seq x y z
N MET A 1 -2.32 8.50 -24.01
CA MET A 1 -3.76 8.37 -24.27
C MET A 1 -4.19 7.11 -23.54
N ALA A 2 -5.22 7.16 -22.71
CA ALA A 2 -5.69 5.98 -21.98
C ALA A 2 -6.54 5.11 -22.92
N HIS A 3 -6.22 3.83 -23.01
CA HIS A 3 -7.02 2.84 -23.73
C HIS A 3 -7.87 2.08 -22.72
N VAL A 4 -9.14 1.84 -23.10
CA VAL A 4 -10.11 1.14 -22.23
C VAL A 4 -10.72 -0.01 -23.04
N TYR A 5 -10.80 -1.19 -22.42
CA TYR A 5 -11.52 -2.32 -22.98
C TYR A 5 -12.42 -2.96 -21.93
N SER A 6 -13.44 -3.69 -22.38
CA SER A 6 -14.36 -4.42 -21.49
C SER A 6 -13.99 -5.88 -21.41
N SER A 7 -13.99 -6.45 -20.21
CA SER A 7 -13.88 -7.88 -19.93
C SER A 7 -14.93 -8.22 -18.90
N SER A 8 -15.83 -9.15 -19.20
CA SER A 8 -16.93 -9.55 -18.30
C SER A 8 -17.77 -8.37 -17.76
N GLY A 9 -18.02 -7.33 -18.60
CA GLY A 9 -18.77 -6.12 -18.25
C GLY A 9 -17.98 -5.08 -17.45
N LYS A 10 -16.75 -5.34 -17.02
CA LYS A 10 -15.87 -4.39 -16.34
C LYS A 10 -15.01 -3.65 -17.38
N LYS A 11 -14.92 -2.33 -17.27
CA LYS A 11 -13.94 -1.52 -18.02
C LYS A 11 -12.60 -1.52 -17.28
N ILE A 12 -11.54 -1.81 -18.01
CA ILE A 12 -10.17 -1.77 -17.51
C ILE A 12 -9.43 -0.62 -18.18
N SER A 13 -8.85 0.26 -17.38
CA SER A 13 -8.10 1.42 -17.88
C SER A 13 -6.65 1.05 -18.07
N LEU A 14 -6.13 1.34 -19.27
CA LEU A 14 -4.76 1.11 -19.66
C LEU A 14 -4.10 2.42 -20.06
N THR A 15 -2.95 2.72 -19.48
CA THR A 15 -2.13 3.88 -19.83
C THR A 15 -0.88 3.41 -20.57
N LEU A 16 -0.63 3.97 -21.77
CA LEU A 16 0.57 3.66 -22.53
C LEU A 16 1.81 4.07 -21.71
N SER A 17 2.72 3.14 -21.53
CA SER A 17 3.98 3.41 -20.82
C SER A 17 4.91 4.25 -21.69
N ALA A 18 5.43 5.33 -21.12
CA ALA A 18 6.51 6.12 -21.74
C ALA A 18 7.90 5.54 -21.46
N ASP A 19 8.00 4.65 -20.50
CA ASP A 19 9.25 4.12 -19.96
C ASP A 19 9.52 2.66 -20.35
N ASP A 20 8.56 2.00 -21.01
CA ASP A 20 8.63 0.58 -21.33
C ASP A 20 8.41 0.30 -22.81
N VAL A 21 9.14 -0.68 -23.34
CA VAL A 21 8.95 -1.21 -24.69
C VAL A 21 9.07 -2.73 -24.69
N GLY A 22 8.16 -3.40 -25.40
CA GLY A 22 8.26 -4.83 -25.69
C GLY A 22 9.05 -5.06 -26.98
N VAL A 23 9.90 -6.08 -26.99
CA VAL A 23 10.61 -6.52 -28.18
C VAL A 23 10.29 -7.99 -28.43
N ARG A 24 9.75 -8.32 -29.62
CA ARG A 24 9.39 -9.69 -29.98
C ARG A 24 10.42 -10.27 -30.94
N PHE A 25 10.88 -11.46 -30.62
CA PHE A 25 11.81 -12.25 -31.41
C PHE A 25 11.10 -13.38 -32.16
N GLU A 26 11.76 -13.97 -33.12
CA GLU A 26 11.28 -15.08 -33.92
C GLU A 26 11.02 -16.32 -33.02
N THR A 27 12.01 -16.69 -32.22
CA THR A 27 11.93 -17.86 -31.34
C THR A 27 12.19 -17.51 -29.88
N PRO A 28 11.79 -18.38 -28.91
CA PRO A 28 12.12 -18.19 -27.50
C PRO A 28 13.62 -18.24 -27.19
N GLU A 29 14.39 -19.03 -27.95
CA GLU A 29 15.83 -19.18 -27.80
C GLU A 29 16.55 -17.89 -28.18
N LEU A 30 16.20 -17.27 -29.32
CA LEU A 30 16.71 -15.96 -29.70
C LEU A 30 16.39 -14.87 -28.70
N ALA A 31 15.19 -14.90 -28.11
CA ALA A 31 14.84 -13.98 -27.04
C ALA A 31 15.68 -14.22 -25.77
N ALA A 32 16.07 -15.47 -25.49
CA ALA A 32 16.95 -15.80 -24.37
C ALA A 32 18.37 -15.26 -24.58
N ASP A 33 18.94 -15.50 -25.76
CA ASP A 33 20.29 -15.04 -26.11
C ASP A 33 20.37 -13.51 -26.14
N ALA A 34 19.35 -12.87 -26.70
CA ALA A 34 19.23 -11.41 -26.71
C ALA A 34 19.10 -10.84 -25.28
N PHE A 35 18.35 -11.50 -24.42
CA PHE A 35 18.20 -11.10 -23.02
C PHE A 35 19.55 -11.12 -22.28
N GLU A 36 20.33 -12.18 -22.39
CA GLU A 36 21.64 -12.27 -21.74
C GLU A 36 22.63 -11.27 -22.34
N SER A 37 22.60 -11.02 -23.67
CA SER A 37 23.43 -10.03 -24.34
C SER A 37 23.14 -8.60 -23.87
N VAL A 38 21.87 -8.23 -23.76
CA VAL A 38 21.44 -6.92 -23.22
C VAL A 38 21.81 -6.80 -21.76
N ARG A 39 21.57 -7.82 -20.95
CA ARG A 39 21.93 -7.85 -19.54
C ARG A 39 23.44 -7.66 -19.32
N ALA A 40 24.26 -8.35 -20.08
CA ALA A 40 25.72 -8.23 -20.03
C ALA A 40 26.21 -6.84 -20.48
N SER A 41 25.60 -6.26 -21.51
CA SER A 41 25.92 -4.91 -21.99
C SER A 41 25.57 -3.84 -20.95
N VAL A 42 24.38 -3.93 -20.35
CA VAL A 42 23.94 -3.02 -19.25
C VAL A 42 24.87 -3.13 -18.06
N ALA A 43 25.29 -4.34 -17.68
CA ALA A 43 26.22 -4.56 -16.56
C ALA A 43 27.62 -3.94 -16.82
N ARG A 44 28.10 -3.96 -18.07
CA ARG A 44 29.39 -3.34 -18.45
C ARG A 44 29.35 -1.81 -18.51
N SER A 45 28.18 -1.25 -18.81
CA SER A 45 28.01 0.20 -18.98
C SER A 45 27.72 0.92 -17.66
N ALA A 46 27.58 0.19 -16.55
CA ALA A 46 27.30 0.76 -15.22
C ALA A 46 28.59 1.40 -14.65
N PRO A 47 28.57 2.71 -14.28
CA PRO A 47 29.69 3.31 -13.56
C PRO A 47 29.90 2.62 -12.22
N ARG A 48 31.13 2.39 -11.81
CA ARG A 48 31.45 1.91 -10.45
C ARG A 48 31.00 2.95 -9.44
N GLY A 49 29.96 2.61 -8.67
CA GLY A 49 29.39 3.44 -7.61
C GLY A 49 28.21 4.31 -8.09
N ASP A 50 27.03 3.98 -7.66
CA ASP A 50 25.82 4.81 -7.70
C ASP A 50 25.08 4.94 -9.05
N THR A 51 24.70 3.85 -9.68
CA THR A 51 23.60 3.95 -10.64
C THR A 51 22.76 2.70 -10.64
N LEU A 52 21.55 2.84 -10.15
CA LEU A 52 20.44 1.95 -10.47
C LEU A 52 20.40 1.80 -11.99
N PHE A 53 20.43 0.56 -12.47
CA PHE A 53 20.35 0.24 -13.89
C PHE A 53 19.19 1.01 -14.52
N LYS A 54 19.48 1.84 -15.51
CA LYS A 54 18.44 2.55 -16.27
C LYS A 54 17.59 1.60 -17.09
N ILE A 55 18.08 0.40 -17.40
CA ILE A 55 17.39 -0.61 -18.18
C ILE A 55 17.35 -1.91 -17.39
N ALA A 56 16.14 -2.40 -17.11
CA ALA A 56 15.91 -3.68 -16.45
C ALA A 56 15.19 -4.65 -17.41
N PRO A 57 15.93 -5.49 -18.16
CA PRO A 57 15.32 -6.41 -19.10
C PRO A 57 14.58 -7.53 -18.37
N ARG A 58 13.40 -7.91 -18.87
CA ARG A 58 12.61 -9.06 -18.44
C ARG A 58 12.18 -9.86 -19.66
N ARG A 59 12.14 -11.18 -19.56
CA ARG A 59 11.78 -12.07 -20.66
C ARG A 59 10.48 -12.80 -20.40
N PHE A 60 9.63 -12.90 -21.44
CA PHE A 60 8.37 -13.65 -21.45
C PHE A 60 8.29 -14.46 -22.75
N GLY A 61 8.74 -15.72 -22.72
CA GLY A 61 8.81 -16.54 -23.94
C GLY A 61 9.63 -15.86 -25.04
N ARG A 62 8.99 -15.53 -26.17
CA ARG A 62 9.61 -14.83 -27.33
C ARG A 62 9.66 -13.31 -27.17
N THR A 63 9.19 -12.77 -26.07
CA THR A 63 9.08 -11.32 -25.86
C THR A 63 9.99 -10.87 -24.73
N MET A 64 10.74 -9.82 -24.96
CA MET A 64 11.55 -9.13 -23.94
C MET A 64 10.90 -7.79 -23.61
N LEU A 65 10.73 -7.49 -22.34
CA LEU A 65 10.31 -6.19 -21.83
C LEU A 65 11.54 -5.41 -21.39
N LEU A 66 11.66 -4.19 -21.89
CA LEU A 66 12.69 -3.23 -21.51
C LEU A 66 12.06 -2.08 -20.77
N HIS A 67 12.68 -1.68 -19.67
CA HIS A 67 12.26 -0.55 -18.86
C HIS A 67 13.40 0.47 -18.78
N ASP A 68 13.17 1.69 -19.28
CA ASP A 68 14.09 2.84 -19.18
C ASP A 68 13.31 4.07 -18.67
N PRO A 69 13.49 4.45 -17.40
CA PRO A 69 12.79 5.62 -16.86
C PRO A 69 13.14 6.90 -17.61
N GLY A 70 12.23 7.38 -18.44
CA GLY A 70 12.32 8.65 -19.15
C GLY A 70 12.58 8.58 -20.66
N ALA A 71 12.83 7.40 -21.26
CA ALA A 71 12.99 7.30 -22.71
C ALA A 71 12.86 5.88 -23.29
N ALA A 72 11.66 5.45 -23.64
CA ALA A 72 11.47 4.20 -24.41
C ALA A 72 12.29 4.16 -25.72
N ARG A 73 12.60 5.31 -26.31
CA ARG A 73 13.46 5.42 -27.49
C ARG A 73 14.92 5.03 -27.22
N THR A 74 15.45 5.35 -26.04
CA THR A 74 16.82 4.97 -25.63
C THR A 74 16.93 3.46 -25.39
N ALA A 75 15.86 2.82 -24.88
CA ALA A 75 15.83 1.37 -24.70
C ALA A 75 16.00 0.62 -26.04
N ILE A 76 15.37 1.10 -27.11
CA ILE A 76 15.52 0.51 -28.46
C ILE A 76 16.97 0.67 -28.97
N SER A 77 17.60 1.82 -28.80
CA SER A 77 18.98 2.04 -29.19
C SER A 77 19.96 1.17 -28.40
N THR A 78 19.71 0.97 -27.11
CA THR A 78 20.51 0.08 -26.26
C THR A 78 20.38 -1.38 -26.69
N VAL A 79 19.19 -1.85 -27.04
CA VAL A 79 18.97 -3.18 -27.59
C VAL A 79 19.72 -3.30 -28.91
N ARG A 80 19.58 -2.32 -29.81
CA ARG A 80 20.29 -2.30 -31.11
C ARG A 80 21.81 -2.38 -30.93
N ASN A 81 22.36 -1.66 -29.97
CA ASN A 81 23.81 -1.65 -29.70
C ASN A 81 24.31 -2.91 -28.97
N ALA A 82 23.42 -3.58 -28.21
CA ALA A 82 23.75 -4.80 -27.46
C ALA A 82 23.61 -6.08 -28.28
N LEU A 83 22.79 -6.07 -29.33
CA LEU A 83 22.53 -7.22 -30.18
C LEU A 83 23.47 -7.23 -31.39
N SER A 84 23.95 -8.42 -31.77
CA SER A 84 24.67 -8.62 -33.04
C SER A 84 23.75 -8.33 -34.23
N THR A 85 24.31 -8.02 -35.39
CA THR A 85 23.56 -7.78 -36.63
C THR A 85 22.62 -8.93 -36.96
N ARG A 86 23.04 -10.18 -36.71
CA ARG A 86 22.22 -11.38 -36.88
C ARG A 86 21.02 -11.39 -35.93
N MET A 87 21.22 -11.07 -34.63
CA MET A 87 20.13 -11.01 -33.67
C MET A 87 19.15 -9.89 -33.98
N MET A 88 19.62 -8.77 -34.52
CA MET A 88 18.74 -7.65 -34.90
C MET A 88 17.85 -8.01 -36.11
N SER A 89 18.33 -8.82 -37.05
CA SER A 89 17.48 -9.30 -38.17
C SER A 89 16.34 -10.22 -37.73
N GLU A 90 16.46 -10.83 -36.55
CA GLU A 90 15.46 -11.72 -35.95
C GLU A 90 14.47 -11.00 -35.03
N VAL A 91 14.62 -9.69 -34.83
CA VAL A 91 13.62 -8.86 -34.14
C VAL A 91 12.45 -8.63 -35.09
N ARG A 92 11.33 -9.29 -34.82
CA ARG A 92 10.12 -9.17 -35.63
C ARG A 92 9.51 -7.78 -35.51
N ARG A 93 9.38 -7.28 -34.29
CA ARG A 93 8.78 -5.95 -34.03
C ARG A 93 8.97 -5.46 -32.60
N THR A 94 8.74 -4.18 -32.41
CA THR A 94 8.53 -3.58 -31.08
C THR A 94 7.03 -3.58 -30.77
N LEU A 95 6.68 -3.83 -29.50
CA LEU A 95 5.32 -3.95 -29.02
C LEU A 95 5.00 -2.84 -28.01
N PRO A 96 3.82 -2.23 -28.07
CA PRO A 96 3.41 -1.26 -27.07
C PRO A 96 3.19 -1.94 -25.71
N VAL A 97 3.65 -1.26 -24.65
CA VAL A 97 3.49 -1.68 -23.27
C VAL A 97 2.55 -0.71 -22.58
N TYR A 98 1.54 -1.24 -21.95
CA TYR A 98 0.61 -0.47 -21.13
C TYR A 98 0.78 -0.83 -19.66
N VAL A 99 0.40 0.09 -18.80
CA VAL A 99 0.27 -0.12 -17.36
C VAL A 99 -1.21 -0.17 -17.04
N GLU A 100 -1.67 -1.26 -16.46
CA GLU A 100 -3.04 -1.37 -15.96
C GLU A 100 -3.16 -0.53 -14.69
N GLU A 101 -4.18 0.37 -14.64
CA GLU A 101 -4.25 1.42 -13.62
C GLU A 101 -4.50 0.87 -12.21
N GLU A 102 -5.23 -0.21 -12.08
CA GLU A 102 -5.56 -0.80 -10.78
C GLU A 102 -4.39 -1.58 -10.19
N SER A 103 -3.84 -2.55 -10.91
CA SER A 103 -2.74 -3.39 -10.44
C SER A 103 -1.36 -2.72 -10.58
N GLN A 104 -1.24 -1.71 -11.45
CA GLN A 104 0.02 -1.09 -11.85
C GLN A 104 1.01 -2.09 -12.48
N LEU A 105 0.51 -3.23 -12.96
CA LEU A 105 1.30 -4.21 -13.71
C LEU A 105 1.35 -3.85 -15.19
N ARG A 106 2.41 -4.29 -15.82
CA ARG A 106 2.63 -4.09 -17.25
C ARG A 106 1.94 -5.17 -18.05
N VAL A 107 1.35 -4.77 -19.15
CA VAL A 107 0.81 -5.66 -20.17
C VAL A 107 1.40 -5.28 -21.52
N ILE A 108 1.90 -6.26 -22.24
CA ILE A 108 2.43 -6.10 -23.60
C ILE A 108 1.31 -6.53 -24.55
N VAL A 109 0.89 -5.64 -25.43
CA VAL A 109 -0.14 -5.97 -26.41
C VAL A 109 0.42 -6.93 -27.45
N THR A 110 -0.29 -8.01 -27.69
CA THR A 110 -0.04 -8.92 -28.81
C THR A 110 -1.09 -8.68 -29.89
N ARG A 111 -0.94 -9.37 -31.04
CA ARG A 111 -1.96 -9.35 -32.12
C ARG A 111 -3.10 -10.32 -31.87
N GLU A 112 -3.12 -10.99 -30.75
CA GLU A 112 -4.07 -12.05 -30.45
C GLU A 112 -5.21 -11.51 -29.59
N ILE A 113 -6.41 -12.00 -29.86
CA ILE A 113 -7.62 -11.71 -29.09
C ILE A 113 -8.23 -13.05 -28.67
N THR A 114 -8.53 -13.20 -27.40
CA THR A 114 -9.36 -14.28 -26.91
C THR A 114 -10.82 -13.85 -27.04
N VAL A 115 -11.62 -14.61 -27.79
CA VAL A 115 -13.06 -14.38 -27.93
C VAL A 115 -13.82 -15.62 -27.46
N ARG A 116 -14.88 -15.42 -26.68
CA ARG A 116 -15.84 -16.45 -26.29
C ARG A 116 -17.22 -16.08 -26.81
N PHE A 117 -17.78 -16.97 -27.62
CA PHE A 117 -19.13 -16.84 -28.14
C PHE A 117 -20.15 -17.42 -27.17
N LYS A 118 -21.37 -16.88 -27.19
CA LYS A 118 -22.50 -17.42 -26.43
C LYS A 118 -22.82 -18.85 -26.86
N PRO A 119 -23.30 -19.74 -25.96
CA PRO A 119 -23.50 -21.15 -26.26
C PRO A 119 -24.40 -21.44 -27.46
N LYS A 120 -25.37 -20.56 -27.77
CA LYS A 120 -26.33 -20.74 -28.88
C LYS A 120 -25.86 -20.14 -30.22
N THR A 121 -24.68 -19.54 -30.28
CA THR A 121 -24.15 -18.93 -31.51
C THR A 121 -23.75 -20.03 -32.50
N THR A 122 -24.34 -20.04 -33.68
CA THR A 122 -24.04 -21.01 -34.74
C THR A 122 -22.66 -20.75 -35.36
N GLN A 123 -22.13 -21.75 -36.07
CA GLN A 123 -20.86 -21.60 -36.78
C GLN A 123 -20.93 -20.51 -37.85
N ALA A 124 -22.02 -20.40 -38.59
CA ALA A 124 -22.23 -19.35 -39.61
C ALA A 124 -22.18 -17.96 -38.97
N GLN A 125 -22.89 -17.75 -37.86
CA GLN A 125 -22.85 -16.48 -37.13
C GLN A 125 -21.44 -16.12 -36.64
N ARG A 126 -20.68 -17.09 -36.10
CA ARG A 126 -19.28 -16.87 -35.68
C ARG A 126 -18.42 -16.43 -36.86
N THR A 127 -18.56 -17.11 -38.00
CA THR A 127 -17.83 -16.79 -39.23
C THR A 127 -18.14 -15.35 -39.68
N THR A 128 -19.41 -14.96 -39.74
CA THR A 128 -19.83 -13.61 -40.12
C THR A 128 -19.24 -12.56 -39.18
N VAL A 129 -19.35 -12.74 -37.85
CA VAL A 129 -18.81 -11.81 -36.85
C VAL A 129 -17.30 -11.60 -37.01
N LEU A 130 -16.56 -12.69 -37.27
CA LEU A 130 -15.11 -12.59 -37.45
C LEU A 130 -14.73 -11.95 -38.79
N GLN A 131 -15.46 -12.26 -39.87
CA GLN A 131 -15.26 -11.66 -41.20
C GLN A 131 -15.54 -10.16 -41.20
N ASP A 132 -16.64 -9.72 -40.55
CA ASP A 132 -16.99 -8.29 -40.41
C ASP A 132 -15.88 -7.46 -39.75
N LEU A 133 -15.07 -8.09 -38.90
CA LEU A 133 -13.98 -7.45 -38.18
C LEU A 133 -12.59 -7.79 -38.75
N ASN A 134 -12.55 -8.45 -39.91
CA ASN A 134 -11.32 -8.91 -40.58
C ASN A 134 -10.41 -9.74 -39.64
N LEU A 135 -11.03 -10.70 -38.93
CA LEU A 135 -10.36 -11.59 -37.99
C LEU A 135 -10.41 -13.03 -38.48
N THR A 136 -9.36 -13.80 -38.18
CA THR A 136 -9.27 -15.24 -38.48
C THR A 136 -9.01 -16.02 -37.20
N ILE A 137 -9.55 -17.25 -37.13
CA ILE A 137 -9.29 -18.17 -36.02
C ILE A 137 -7.87 -18.70 -36.18
N LYS A 138 -7.05 -18.48 -35.15
CA LYS A 138 -5.72 -19.05 -35.02
C LYS A 138 -5.78 -20.40 -34.32
N GLU A 139 -6.59 -20.50 -33.27
CA GLU A 139 -6.65 -21.69 -32.43
C GLU A 139 -8.02 -21.78 -31.72
N ALA A 140 -8.55 -22.98 -31.58
CA ALA A 140 -9.70 -23.27 -30.74
C ALA A 140 -9.24 -23.67 -29.33
N ASN A 141 -9.97 -23.23 -28.29
CA ASN A 141 -9.62 -23.58 -26.93
C ASN A 141 -10.03 -25.05 -26.66
N GLU A 142 -9.11 -25.87 -26.16
CA GLU A 142 -9.35 -27.30 -25.90
C GLU A 142 -10.30 -27.54 -24.72
N PHE A 143 -10.37 -26.59 -23.76
CA PHE A 143 -11.22 -26.71 -22.57
C PHE A 143 -12.59 -26.06 -22.72
N ASN A 144 -12.78 -25.19 -23.73
CA ASN A 144 -14.04 -24.49 -23.97
C ASN A 144 -14.38 -24.37 -25.45
N LYS A 145 -15.38 -25.18 -25.88
CA LYS A 145 -15.81 -25.29 -27.28
C LYS A 145 -16.27 -23.99 -27.94
N ASN A 146 -16.60 -22.95 -27.17
CA ASN A 146 -17.07 -21.65 -27.71
C ASN A 146 -15.99 -20.56 -27.65
N GLN A 147 -14.78 -20.91 -27.24
CA GLN A 147 -13.69 -19.97 -27.06
C GLN A 147 -12.60 -20.18 -28.11
N TYR A 148 -12.13 -19.10 -28.68
CA TYR A 148 -11.14 -19.09 -29.75
C TYR A 148 -10.07 -18.02 -29.50
N LEU A 149 -8.87 -18.31 -29.95
CA LEU A 149 -7.82 -17.32 -30.14
C LEU A 149 -7.89 -16.85 -31.60
N VAL A 150 -8.13 -15.58 -31.81
CA VAL A 150 -8.25 -14.98 -33.15
C VAL A 150 -7.19 -13.92 -33.37
N VAL A 151 -6.86 -13.67 -34.64
CA VAL A 151 -5.87 -12.70 -35.07
C VAL A 151 -6.42 -11.88 -36.23
N PRO A 152 -5.99 -10.61 -36.42
CA PRO A 152 -6.27 -9.85 -37.64
C PRO A 152 -5.75 -10.58 -38.88
N ALA A 153 -6.56 -10.62 -39.95
CA ALA A 153 -6.21 -11.27 -41.21
C ALA A 153 -5.09 -10.53 -41.97
N SER A 154 -4.93 -9.22 -41.73
CA SER A 154 -3.87 -8.38 -42.29
C SER A 154 -2.84 -7.99 -41.24
N ASP A 155 -1.66 -7.52 -41.68
CA ASP A 155 -0.59 -7.06 -40.79
C ASP A 155 -0.87 -5.63 -40.29
N THR A 156 -1.75 -5.52 -39.29
CA THR A 156 -2.19 -4.28 -38.68
C THR A 156 -1.34 -3.91 -37.45
N ASP A 157 -1.41 -2.66 -37.01
CA ASP A 157 -0.78 -2.17 -35.78
C ASP A 157 -1.39 -2.90 -34.54
N GLU A 158 -0.57 -3.22 -33.55
CA GLU A 158 -0.99 -3.86 -32.29
C GLU A 158 -2.01 -3.01 -31.52
N SER A 159 -2.02 -1.69 -31.68
CA SER A 159 -3.03 -0.81 -31.09
C SER A 159 -4.45 -1.11 -31.62
N ASP A 160 -4.55 -1.68 -32.83
CA ASP A 160 -5.81 -2.11 -33.43
C ASP A 160 -6.38 -3.35 -32.73
N THR A 161 -5.54 -4.18 -32.09
CA THR A 161 -5.97 -5.35 -31.32
C THR A 161 -6.90 -4.97 -30.17
N ILE A 162 -6.60 -3.89 -29.45
CA ILE A 162 -7.48 -3.40 -28.37
C ILE A 162 -8.81 -2.94 -28.94
N ARG A 163 -8.79 -2.20 -30.05
CA ARG A 163 -10.01 -1.74 -30.74
C ARG A 163 -10.86 -2.89 -31.27
N ALA A 164 -10.22 -3.88 -31.88
CA ALA A 164 -10.91 -5.06 -32.39
C ALA A 164 -11.53 -5.89 -31.25
N ALA A 165 -10.83 -6.07 -30.14
CA ALA A 165 -11.38 -6.76 -28.95
C ALA A 165 -12.59 -6.03 -28.37
N ASN A 166 -12.55 -4.69 -28.29
CA ASN A 166 -13.69 -3.88 -27.84
C ASN A 166 -14.90 -4.03 -28.79
N ARG A 167 -14.69 -3.95 -30.12
CA ARG A 167 -15.77 -4.15 -31.11
C ARG A 167 -16.35 -5.56 -31.04
N LEU A 168 -15.51 -6.58 -30.80
CA LEU A 168 -16.00 -7.95 -30.57
C LEU A 168 -16.88 -8.04 -29.32
N SER A 169 -16.49 -7.37 -28.23
CA SER A 169 -17.26 -7.38 -26.98
C SER A 169 -18.64 -6.73 -27.11
N GLU A 170 -18.83 -5.85 -28.10
CA GLU A 170 -20.11 -5.18 -28.38
C GLU A 170 -21.07 -6.04 -29.22
N ARG A 171 -20.60 -7.15 -29.79
CA ARG A 171 -21.44 -8.02 -30.63
C ARG A 171 -22.38 -8.89 -29.79
N PRO A 172 -23.67 -8.99 -30.15
CA PRO A 172 -24.66 -9.74 -29.39
C PRO A 172 -24.37 -11.23 -29.30
N GLU A 173 -23.62 -11.80 -30.24
CA GLU A 173 -23.20 -13.20 -30.29
C GLU A 173 -22.05 -13.51 -29.31
N VAL A 174 -21.33 -12.49 -28.86
CA VAL A 174 -20.13 -12.61 -28.04
C VAL A 174 -20.47 -12.52 -26.56
N GLU A 175 -19.91 -13.42 -25.76
CA GLU A 175 -19.99 -13.41 -24.30
C GLU A 175 -18.94 -12.44 -23.73
N TYR A 176 -17.71 -12.58 -24.21
CA TYR A 176 -16.64 -11.61 -23.98
C TYR A 176 -15.55 -11.69 -25.06
N ALA A 177 -14.80 -10.61 -25.22
CA ALA A 177 -13.56 -10.60 -25.98
C ALA A 177 -12.52 -9.73 -25.27
N ALA A 178 -11.27 -10.17 -25.26
CA ALA A 178 -10.16 -9.47 -24.61
C ALA A 178 -8.87 -9.67 -25.41
N PRO A 179 -7.99 -8.65 -25.49
CA PRO A 179 -6.66 -8.85 -26.04
C PRO A 179 -5.91 -9.91 -25.25
N ASN A 180 -5.20 -10.80 -25.95
CA ASN A 180 -4.33 -11.79 -25.32
C ASN A 180 -2.99 -11.15 -24.99
N PHE A 181 -2.92 -10.48 -23.83
CA PHE A 181 -1.71 -9.82 -23.38
C PHE A 181 -0.63 -10.80 -22.92
N VAL A 182 0.62 -10.42 -23.13
CA VAL A 182 1.71 -10.93 -22.29
C VAL A 182 1.75 -10.06 -21.04
N SER A 183 1.30 -10.61 -19.93
CA SER A 183 1.13 -9.87 -18.68
C SER A 183 2.31 -10.06 -17.73
N GLU A 184 2.75 -8.98 -17.11
CA GLU A 184 3.68 -9.04 -15.99
C GLU A 184 2.99 -9.77 -14.84
N SER A 185 3.62 -10.83 -14.32
CA SER A 185 3.19 -11.48 -13.08
C SER A 185 4.13 -11.10 -11.95
N ARG A 186 3.59 -10.80 -10.79
CA ARG A 186 4.38 -10.50 -9.60
C ARG A 186 3.97 -11.46 -8.49
N LYS A 187 4.96 -12.13 -7.91
CA LYS A 187 4.76 -12.79 -6.62
C LYS A 187 4.78 -11.68 -5.56
N LEU A 188 3.66 -11.46 -4.89
CA LEU A 188 3.58 -10.46 -3.82
C LEU A 188 4.45 -10.86 -2.64
N ALA A 189 5.10 -9.89 -2.03
CA ALA A 189 5.87 -10.10 -0.81
C ALA A 189 4.91 -10.48 0.33
N MET A 190 4.97 -11.72 0.75
CA MET A 190 4.23 -12.23 1.90
C MET A 190 5.22 -12.54 3.01
N THR A 191 4.81 -12.27 4.23
CA THR A 191 5.55 -12.71 5.41
C THR A 191 5.17 -14.16 5.77
N ASN A 192 5.98 -14.81 6.61
CA ASN A 192 5.76 -16.21 7.01
C ASN A 192 5.05 -16.34 8.36
N ASP A 193 4.34 -15.29 8.76
CA ASP A 193 3.68 -15.21 10.07
C ASP A 193 2.36 -15.99 10.04
N PRO A 194 2.11 -16.88 11.01
CA PRO A 194 1.00 -17.85 10.94
C PRO A 194 -0.38 -17.24 10.81
N GLN A 195 -0.60 -16.05 11.41
CA GLN A 195 -1.91 -15.38 11.39
C GLN A 195 -2.04 -14.34 10.26
N LEU A 196 -1.05 -14.22 9.34
CA LEU A 196 -1.09 -13.24 8.24
C LEU A 196 -2.37 -13.34 7.41
N ARG A 197 -2.89 -14.55 7.19
CA ARG A 197 -4.12 -14.75 6.41
C ARG A 197 -5.38 -14.20 7.08
N ALA A 198 -5.38 -14.08 8.40
CA ALA A 198 -6.45 -13.46 9.16
C ALA A 198 -6.38 -11.92 9.16
N GLN A 199 -5.27 -11.36 8.71
CA GLN A 199 -5.06 -9.91 8.61
C GLN A 199 -5.61 -9.36 7.28
N TRP A 200 -6.94 -9.45 7.09
CA TRP A 200 -7.63 -9.04 5.87
C TRP A 200 -7.32 -7.57 5.48
N TYR A 201 -7.14 -6.71 6.46
CA TYR A 201 -6.84 -5.30 6.26
C TYR A 201 -5.52 -5.03 5.53
N LEU A 202 -4.59 -6.00 5.53
CA LEU A 202 -3.34 -5.96 4.77
C LEU A 202 -3.54 -6.45 3.33
N ASN A 203 -4.39 -7.47 3.14
CA ASN A 203 -4.74 -8.03 1.83
C ASN A 203 -6.09 -8.74 1.91
N ASN A 204 -7.15 -8.08 1.46
CA ASN A 204 -8.50 -8.64 1.42
C ASN A 204 -8.71 -9.48 0.16
N SER A 205 -8.77 -10.78 0.33
CA SER A 205 -9.02 -11.73 -0.77
C SER A 205 -10.52 -11.92 -1.09
N GLY A 206 -11.41 -11.29 -0.34
CA GLY A 206 -12.86 -11.53 -0.42
C GLY A 206 -13.34 -12.67 0.46
N SER A 207 -12.50 -13.19 1.37
CA SER A 207 -12.91 -14.23 2.34
C SER A 207 -13.88 -13.66 3.38
N ASN A 208 -14.70 -14.54 3.97
CA ASN A 208 -15.67 -14.20 5.02
C ASN A 208 -16.59 -13.03 4.61
N ASP A 209 -17.13 -13.08 3.39
CA ASP A 209 -18.01 -12.07 2.81
C ASP A 209 -17.40 -10.68 2.70
N GLY A 210 -16.08 -10.55 2.79
CA GLY A 210 -15.35 -9.32 2.49
C GLY A 210 -15.36 -9.00 1.00
N LEU A 211 -15.16 -7.74 0.63
CA LEU A 211 -15.01 -7.34 -0.76
C LEU A 211 -13.52 -7.33 -1.14
N ALA A 212 -13.14 -8.21 -2.07
CA ALA A 212 -11.75 -8.34 -2.49
C ALA A 212 -11.13 -7.00 -2.92
N GLY A 213 -9.95 -6.70 -2.39
CA GLY A 213 -9.23 -5.44 -2.65
C GLY A 213 -9.64 -4.26 -1.76
N GLU A 214 -10.62 -4.43 -0.86
CA GLU A 214 -10.96 -3.43 0.15
C GLU A 214 -10.00 -3.53 1.34
N ASP A 215 -8.71 -3.23 1.09
CA ASP A 215 -7.58 -3.29 2.02
C ASP A 215 -6.61 -2.12 1.77
N VAL A 216 -5.46 -2.10 2.43
CA VAL A 216 -4.44 -1.05 2.27
C VAL A 216 -3.35 -1.38 1.24
N ARG A 217 -3.41 -2.49 0.53
CA ARG A 217 -2.43 -2.95 -0.46
C ARG A 217 -1.03 -3.10 0.14
N ALA A 218 -0.97 -3.78 1.29
CA ALA A 218 0.27 -3.96 2.05
C ALA A 218 1.30 -4.80 1.30
N PHE A 219 0.88 -5.91 0.69
CA PHE A 219 1.79 -6.85 0.03
C PHE A 219 2.53 -6.19 -1.12
N GLU A 220 1.85 -5.39 -1.94
CA GLU A 220 2.47 -4.62 -3.01
C GLU A 220 3.38 -3.50 -2.47
N ALA A 221 3.02 -2.90 -1.34
CA ALA A 221 3.89 -1.92 -0.68
C ALA A 221 5.17 -2.57 -0.15
N TRP A 222 5.09 -3.79 0.39
CA TRP A 222 6.23 -4.54 0.92
C TRP A 222 7.21 -4.97 -0.17
N ASP A 223 6.78 -5.14 -1.41
CA ASP A 223 7.68 -5.32 -2.55
C ASP A 223 8.65 -4.13 -2.74
N ILE A 224 8.23 -2.94 -2.33
CA ILE A 224 9.06 -1.73 -2.38
C ILE A 224 9.81 -1.56 -1.06
N THR A 225 9.10 -1.64 0.05
CA THR A 225 9.67 -1.51 1.40
C THR A 225 8.73 -2.06 2.47
N PRO A 226 9.25 -2.87 3.40
CA PRO A 226 8.57 -3.20 4.66
C PRO A 226 8.91 -2.22 5.80
N GLY A 227 9.53 -1.08 5.50
CA GLY A 227 10.28 -0.26 6.44
C GLY A 227 11.75 -0.68 6.50
N GLY A 228 12.54 -0.15 7.39
CA GLY A 228 13.83 -0.74 7.80
C GLY A 228 15.10 -0.36 7.03
N LYS A 229 15.07 0.32 5.90
CA LYS A 229 16.29 0.89 5.28
C LYS A 229 16.88 2.04 6.10
N ARG A 230 16.06 2.71 6.87
CA ARG A 230 16.42 3.62 7.96
C ARG A 230 15.51 3.31 9.15
N SER A 231 16.03 3.49 10.35
CA SER A 231 15.27 3.23 11.58
C SER A 231 14.17 4.30 11.75
N ILE A 232 13.06 4.16 11.03
CA ILE A 232 11.87 4.98 11.25
C ILE A 232 11.22 4.53 12.55
N VAL A 233 10.89 5.49 13.39
CA VAL A 233 10.31 5.27 14.71
C VAL A 233 8.86 5.74 14.74
N ILE A 234 7.97 4.86 15.18
CA ILE A 234 6.55 5.13 15.41
C ILE A 234 6.34 5.20 16.92
N ALA A 235 5.96 6.34 17.44
CA ALA A 235 5.52 6.47 18.83
C ALA A 235 4.06 6.01 18.93
N ILE A 236 3.81 5.08 19.81
CA ILE A 236 2.47 4.68 20.25
C ILE A 236 2.24 5.40 21.58
N VAL A 237 1.46 6.49 21.52
CA VAL A 237 1.08 7.28 22.69
C VAL A 237 -0.25 6.76 23.17
N ASP A 238 -0.24 5.94 24.23
CA ASP A 238 -1.40 5.14 24.63
C ASP A 238 -1.31 4.76 26.13
N ASP A 239 -1.98 3.68 26.55
CA ASP A 239 -1.96 3.14 27.91
C ASP A 239 -0.73 2.26 28.23
N GLY A 240 0.16 2.07 27.28
CA GLY A 240 1.38 1.28 27.40
C GLY A 240 1.54 0.26 26.28
N VAL A 241 2.72 -0.32 26.17
CA VAL A 241 3.04 -1.38 25.19
C VAL A 241 3.80 -2.50 25.89
N ASP A 242 3.39 -3.73 25.66
CA ASP A 242 4.10 -4.92 26.16
C ASP A 242 5.45 -5.05 25.45
N LEU A 243 6.51 -4.60 26.13
CA LEU A 243 7.88 -4.57 25.58
C LEU A 243 8.47 -5.96 25.40
N ASP A 244 7.97 -6.96 26.12
CA ASP A 244 8.47 -8.33 26.12
C ASP A 244 7.66 -9.25 25.20
N HIS A 245 6.59 -8.69 24.58
CA HIS A 245 5.74 -9.42 23.65
C HIS A 245 6.56 -10.11 22.55
N PRO A 246 6.37 -11.43 22.31
CA PRO A 246 7.20 -12.21 21.40
C PRO A 246 7.25 -11.67 19.96
N ASP A 247 6.23 -10.91 19.56
CA ASP A 247 6.09 -10.36 18.21
C ASP A 247 6.33 -8.84 18.12
N LEU A 248 6.62 -8.17 19.24
CA LEU A 248 6.95 -6.73 19.27
C LEU A 248 8.40 -6.46 19.67
N ARG A 249 8.97 -7.24 20.59
CA ARG A 249 10.25 -6.98 21.27
C ARG A 249 11.41 -6.62 20.34
N ALA A 250 11.52 -7.25 19.16
CA ALA A 250 12.59 -6.97 18.22
C ALA A 250 12.44 -5.62 17.50
N ASN A 251 11.22 -5.08 17.48
CA ASN A 251 10.91 -3.76 16.92
C ASN A 251 10.80 -2.67 17.99
N ILE A 252 10.85 -3.00 19.28
CA ILE A 252 10.88 -1.98 20.32
C ILE A 252 12.09 -1.06 20.11
N TRP A 253 11.84 0.23 20.15
CA TRP A 253 12.89 1.23 20.08
C TRP A 253 13.80 1.16 21.31
N VAL A 254 15.10 1.31 21.09
CA VAL A 254 16.09 1.36 22.15
C VAL A 254 16.81 2.69 22.07
N ASN A 255 16.84 3.43 23.18
CA ASN A 255 17.57 4.69 23.24
C ASN A 255 19.06 4.46 22.90
N PRO A 256 19.60 5.17 21.91
CA PRO A 256 21.00 5.01 21.52
C PRO A 256 22.00 5.41 22.65
N LYS A 257 21.56 6.22 23.61
CA LYS A 257 22.35 6.55 24.79
C LYS A 257 22.27 5.38 25.78
N LYS A 258 23.33 4.58 25.89
CA LYS A 258 23.36 3.33 26.65
C LYS A 258 22.88 3.42 28.12
N LYS A 259 23.10 4.57 28.79
CA LYS A 259 22.71 4.81 30.19
C LYS A 259 21.44 5.64 30.34
N ALA A 260 20.66 5.84 29.29
CA ALA A 260 19.43 6.61 29.37
C ALA A 260 18.37 5.86 30.20
N ALA A 261 17.72 6.54 31.12
CA ALA A 261 16.63 5.98 31.90
C ALA A 261 15.43 5.60 31.02
N ASP A 262 15.14 6.40 30.01
CA ASP A 262 14.10 6.17 28.98
C ASP A 262 14.56 5.17 27.90
N ARG A 263 15.03 3.99 28.32
CA ARG A 263 15.65 3.02 27.42
C ARG A 263 14.74 2.58 26.28
N ASN A 264 13.47 2.29 26.57
CA ASN A 264 12.49 1.77 25.59
C ASN A 264 11.27 2.68 25.41
N GLY A 265 11.29 3.85 26.05
CA GLY A 265 10.19 4.80 26.08
C GLY A 265 10.01 5.41 27.47
N ARG A 266 8.83 5.97 27.73
CA ARG A 266 8.57 6.65 29.01
C ARG A 266 7.10 6.54 29.41
N ASN A 267 6.88 6.50 30.72
CA ASN A 267 5.57 6.52 31.34
C ASN A 267 5.31 7.91 31.92
N PHE A 268 4.50 8.70 31.25
CA PHE A 268 4.12 10.04 31.70
C PHE A 268 2.95 9.99 32.70
N PHE A 269 2.11 8.97 32.62
CA PHE A 269 0.96 8.84 33.52
C PHE A 269 1.42 8.65 34.97
N HIS A 270 2.38 7.76 35.21
CA HIS A 270 2.94 7.57 36.56
C HIS A 270 4.22 8.38 36.82
N GLY A 271 4.79 9.03 35.80
CA GLY A 271 6.01 9.84 35.93
C GLY A 271 7.31 9.03 36.00
N ASP A 272 7.29 7.77 35.57
CA ASP A 272 8.46 6.87 35.57
C ASP A 272 8.94 6.51 34.15
N PHE A 273 9.87 5.57 34.03
CA PHE A 273 10.52 5.18 32.77
C PHE A 273 10.09 3.79 32.27
N ASP A 274 9.08 3.18 32.88
CA ASP A 274 8.54 1.89 32.44
C ASP A 274 7.20 2.07 31.71
N PRO A 275 7.18 2.09 30.36
CA PRO A 275 5.97 2.27 29.57
C PRO A 275 5.17 0.96 29.36
N ARG A 276 5.47 -0.11 30.10
CA ARG A 276 4.70 -1.35 30.04
C ARG A 276 3.27 -1.16 30.53
N PRO A 277 2.35 -1.98 30.02
CA PRO A 277 0.99 -2.02 30.57
C PRO A 277 1.01 -2.48 32.03
N ARG A 278 0.17 -1.87 32.86
CA ARG A 278 -0.02 -2.25 34.25
C ARG A 278 -1.41 -2.84 34.44
N HIS A 279 -1.47 -3.89 35.23
CA HIS A 279 -2.70 -4.58 35.54
C HIS A 279 -2.99 -4.38 37.02
N PHE A 280 -4.12 -3.78 37.30
CA PHE A 280 -4.56 -3.55 38.67
C PHE A 280 -5.44 -4.72 39.09
N ALA A 281 -5.01 -5.48 40.08
CA ALA A 281 -5.84 -6.49 40.72
C ALA A 281 -6.92 -5.77 41.51
N ARG A 282 -8.13 -5.59 40.95
CA ARG A 282 -9.32 -5.29 41.72
C ARG A 282 -10.04 -6.59 42.09
N PRO A 283 -10.75 -6.64 43.23
CA PRO A 283 -11.43 -7.85 43.70
C PRO A 283 -12.52 -8.37 42.75
N TYR A 284 -12.96 -7.56 41.82
CA TYR A 284 -13.94 -7.89 40.78
C TYR A 284 -13.24 -7.70 39.42
N ASP A 285 -13.20 -8.76 38.66
CA ASP A 285 -12.49 -8.91 37.38
C ASP A 285 -13.06 -7.97 36.31
N ASP A 286 -12.73 -6.69 36.43
CA ASP A 286 -13.17 -5.65 35.52
C ASP A 286 -12.03 -5.38 34.51
N THR A 287 -12.22 -5.86 33.30
CA THR A 287 -11.25 -5.69 32.19
C THR A 287 -11.04 -4.22 31.82
N GLU A 288 -11.96 -3.32 32.20
CA GLU A 288 -11.88 -1.88 31.90
C GLU A 288 -10.76 -1.15 32.63
N THR A 289 -10.19 -1.75 33.68
CA THR A 289 -9.11 -1.12 34.47
C THR A 289 -7.71 -1.53 34.06
N ASN A 290 -7.55 -2.45 33.15
CA ASN A 290 -6.25 -2.90 32.67
C ASN A 290 -5.75 -2.07 31.49
N ASP A 291 -4.46 -1.86 31.42
CA ASP A 291 -3.79 -1.26 30.26
C ASP A 291 -3.70 -2.30 29.14
N ILE A 292 -4.66 -2.33 28.25
CA ILE A 292 -4.77 -3.39 27.23
C ILE A 292 -4.73 -2.86 25.79
N HIS A 293 -4.84 -1.54 25.60
CA HIS A 293 -5.15 -0.94 24.29
C HIS A 293 -3.91 -0.60 23.44
N GLY A 294 -2.83 -0.14 24.05
CA GLY A 294 -1.65 0.29 23.28
C GLY A 294 -0.84 -0.86 22.66
N THR A 295 -0.90 -2.08 23.25
CA THR A 295 -0.22 -3.26 22.70
C THR A 295 -0.80 -3.71 21.37
N PRO A 296 -2.14 -3.85 21.17
CA PRO A 296 -2.75 -4.07 19.86
C PRO A 296 -2.45 -2.96 18.85
N CYS A 297 -2.48 -1.69 19.27
CA CYS A 297 -2.12 -0.56 18.42
C CYS A 297 -0.68 -0.68 17.89
N ALA A 298 0.27 -1.07 18.76
CA ALA A 298 1.66 -1.32 18.38
C ALA A 298 1.78 -2.46 17.37
N GLY A 299 1.00 -3.52 17.53
CA GLY A 299 0.95 -4.67 16.63
C GLY A 299 0.49 -4.32 15.23
N VAL A 300 -0.63 -3.61 15.11
CA VAL A 300 -1.14 -3.13 13.81
C VAL A 300 -0.10 -2.28 13.09
N ALA A 301 0.57 -1.39 13.81
CA ALA A 301 1.56 -0.50 13.22
C ALA A 301 2.84 -1.24 12.79
N ALA A 302 3.44 -2.06 13.67
CA ALA A 302 4.79 -2.55 13.48
C ALA A 302 5.12 -3.86 14.22
N ALA A 303 4.19 -4.81 14.37
CA ALA A 303 4.56 -6.18 14.76
C ALA A 303 5.64 -6.72 13.83
N VAL A 304 6.54 -7.54 14.36
CA VAL A 304 7.71 -8.06 13.62
C VAL A 304 7.24 -9.07 12.58
N GLY A 305 7.27 -8.69 11.32
CA GLY A 305 6.91 -9.61 10.24
C GLY A 305 8.08 -10.50 9.81
N ASN A 306 7.73 -11.62 9.20
CA ASN A 306 8.65 -12.62 8.66
C ASN A 306 9.50 -13.31 9.73
N ASN A 307 8.93 -13.55 10.92
CA ASN A 307 9.58 -14.13 12.08
C ASN A 307 9.00 -15.50 12.50
N LYS A 308 8.04 -16.04 11.72
CA LYS A 308 7.30 -17.29 11.97
C LYS A 308 6.46 -17.25 13.26
N LYS A 309 6.01 -16.07 13.68
CA LYS A 309 5.16 -15.87 14.87
C LYS A 309 3.96 -15.02 14.48
N GLY A 310 2.86 -15.20 15.17
CA GLY A 310 1.63 -14.43 15.16
C GLY A 310 1.30 -13.64 13.89
N VAL A 311 1.51 -12.35 13.93
CA VAL A 311 1.03 -11.35 12.95
C VAL A 311 2.17 -10.52 12.36
N ALA A 312 1.87 -9.77 11.29
CA ALA A 312 2.78 -8.75 10.75
C ALA A 312 2.16 -7.35 10.89
N GLY A 313 2.89 -6.40 11.42
CA GLY A 313 2.51 -4.99 11.34
C GLY A 313 2.69 -4.45 9.93
N ILE A 314 1.90 -3.43 9.54
CA ILE A 314 2.02 -2.83 8.20
C ILE A 314 3.44 -2.32 7.92
N ALA A 315 4.14 -1.82 8.93
CA ALA A 315 5.52 -1.36 8.85
C ALA A 315 6.46 -2.26 9.68
N TYR A 316 6.43 -3.57 9.43
CA TYR A 316 7.00 -4.63 10.27
C TYR A 316 8.52 -4.58 10.50
N ARG A 317 9.23 -3.63 9.88
CA ARG A 317 10.66 -3.35 10.13
C ARG A 317 10.92 -1.94 10.70
N CYS A 318 9.86 -1.20 11.03
CA CYS A 318 9.99 0.07 11.76
C CYS A 318 10.12 -0.18 13.27
N LYS A 319 10.52 0.84 14.01
CA LYS A 319 10.68 0.75 15.46
C LYS A 319 9.47 1.34 16.18
N ILE A 320 9.12 0.76 17.33
CA ILE A 320 8.03 1.16 18.21
C ILE A 320 8.62 1.88 19.42
N LEU A 321 8.31 3.16 19.59
CA LEU A 321 8.57 3.90 20.81
C LEU A 321 7.32 3.82 21.70
N ALA A 322 7.42 3.13 22.82
CA ALA A 322 6.33 3.02 23.78
C ALA A 322 6.23 4.30 24.62
N VAL A 323 5.07 4.97 24.59
CA VAL A 323 4.83 6.19 25.34
C VAL A 323 3.51 6.07 26.08
N LYS A 324 3.59 5.80 27.38
CA LYS A 324 2.42 5.64 28.23
C LYS A 324 1.94 7.01 28.71
N ALA A 325 0.81 7.46 28.18
CA ALA A 325 0.17 8.73 28.53
C ALA A 325 -1.09 8.55 29.38
N PHE A 326 -1.66 7.34 29.38
CA PHE A 326 -2.89 6.99 30.07
C PHE A 326 -2.72 5.76 30.97
N GLY A 327 -3.61 5.59 31.95
CA GLY A 327 -3.85 4.33 32.63
C GLY A 327 -5.13 3.68 32.13
N GLY A 328 -5.43 2.44 32.56
CA GLY A 328 -6.61 1.69 32.14
C GLY A 328 -7.95 2.38 32.40
N GLU A 329 -8.02 3.32 33.33
CA GLU A 329 -9.20 4.14 33.59
C GLU A 329 -9.40 5.29 32.57
N GLY A 330 -8.50 5.45 31.59
CA GLY A 330 -8.59 6.48 30.53
C GLY A 330 -8.40 7.92 31.00
N LEU A 331 -8.05 8.14 32.25
CA LEU A 331 -7.84 9.48 32.83
C LEU A 331 -6.36 9.83 32.82
N ALA A 332 -6.02 11.05 32.38
CA ALA A 332 -4.67 11.58 32.44
C ALA A 332 -4.70 13.11 32.53
N PRO A 333 -3.77 13.75 33.30
CA PRO A 333 -3.59 15.19 33.28
C PRO A 333 -3.14 15.69 31.90
N ASN A 334 -3.66 16.84 31.46
CA ASN A 334 -3.37 17.36 30.11
C ASN A 334 -1.89 17.70 29.91
N ASP A 335 -1.19 18.19 30.93
CA ASP A 335 0.26 18.43 30.89
C ASP A 335 1.05 17.15 30.61
N ARG A 336 0.65 16.03 31.21
CA ARG A 336 1.27 14.71 30.97
C ARG A 336 1.05 14.23 29.53
N ILE A 337 -0.15 14.43 28.98
CA ILE A 337 -0.47 14.12 27.59
C ILE A 337 0.38 15.01 26.64
N ALA A 338 0.45 16.30 26.91
CA ALA A 338 1.25 17.24 26.13
C ALA A 338 2.75 16.89 26.15
N ASP A 339 3.29 16.55 27.33
CA ASP A 339 4.67 16.12 27.48
C ASP A 339 4.96 14.80 26.77
N ALA A 340 4.01 13.85 26.78
CA ALA A 340 4.12 12.59 26.04
C ALA A 340 4.23 12.84 24.51
N ILE A 341 3.43 13.79 23.99
CA ILE A 341 3.49 14.19 22.57
C ILE A 341 4.84 14.88 22.27
N ARG A 342 5.27 15.86 23.09
CA ARG A 342 6.55 16.56 22.90
C ARG A 342 7.74 15.60 22.95
N TYR A 343 7.77 14.67 23.92
CA TYR A 343 8.78 13.63 24.02
C TYR A 343 8.81 12.75 22.76
N SER A 344 7.62 12.36 22.26
CA SER A 344 7.50 11.60 21.01
C SER A 344 8.12 12.36 19.84
N GLY A 345 7.92 13.66 19.73
CA GLY A 345 8.50 14.50 18.69
C GLY A 345 10.03 14.59 18.71
N LEU A 346 10.66 14.34 19.85
CA LEU A 346 12.13 14.31 19.99
C LEU A 346 12.74 12.96 19.54
N LYS A 347 11.97 11.90 19.52
CA LYS A 347 12.47 10.51 19.36
C LYS A 347 11.89 9.80 18.14
N ALA A 348 10.68 10.15 17.71
CA ALA A 348 9.95 9.46 16.66
C ALA A 348 9.77 10.29 15.39
N ASP A 349 9.47 9.60 14.30
CA ASP A 349 9.13 10.19 13.00
C ASP A 349 7.61 10.30 12.82
N VAL A 350 6.88 9.39 13.42
CA VAL A 350 5.42 9.25 13.35
C VAL A 350 4.88 9.09 14.75
N ILE A 351 3.75 9.72 15.03
CA ILE A 351 3.04 9.65 16.31
C ILE A 351 1.63 9.13 16.05
N SER A 352 1.24 8.07 16.74
CA SER A 352 -0.07 7.42 16.68
C SER A 352 -0.81 7.68 17.99
N ASN A 353 -1.99 8.31 17.89
CA ASN A 353 -2.85 8.69 19.01
C ASN A 353 -4.23 8.09 18.80
N SER A 354 -4.49 6.94 19.42
CA SER A 354 -5.75 6.20 19.29
C SER A 354 -6.77 6.55 20.40
N TRP A 355 -6.86 7.83 20.75
CA TRP A 355 -7.65 8.36 21.84
C TRP A 355 -8.20 9.76 21.52
N ALA A 356 -9.16 10.22 22.33
CA ALA A 356 -9.70 11.57 22.31
C ALA A 356 -9.76 12.15 23.72
N VAL A 357 -9.58 13.46 23.83
CA VAL A 357 -9.68 14.24 25.09
C VAL A 357 -10.42 15.56 24.83
N PRO A 358 -10.94 16.23 25.84
CA PRO A 358 -11.42 17.60 25.69
C PRO A 358 -10.32 18.52 25.15
N ARG A 359 -10.71 19.50 24.32
CA ARG A 359 -9.76 20.46 23.73
C ARG A 359 -8.99 21.22 24.83
N ASN A 360 -7.69 21.25 24.68
CA ASN A 360 -6.80 21.85 25.66
C ASN A 360 -5.61 22.54 24.96
N ALA A 361 -5.28 23.75 25.38
CA ALA A 361 -4.25 24.58 24.75
C ALA A 361 -2.84 23.98 24.84
N ASP A 362 -2.50 23.25 25.90
CA ASP A 362 -1.17 22.65 26.06
C ASP A 362 -0.97 21.48 25.10
N VAL A 363 -2.00 20.64 24.92
CA VAL A 363 -1.99 19.54 23.94
C VAL A 363 -1.98 20.09 22.51
N GLU A 364 -2.71 21.18 22.21
CA GLU A 364 -2.61 21.89 20.92
C GLU A 364 -1.19 22.36 20.64
N SER A 365 -0.58 23.07 21.60
CA SER A 365 0.78 23.54 21.52
C SER A 365 1.78 22.41 21.31
N ALA A 366 1.59 21.27 21.99
CA ALA A 366 2.46 20.11 21.83
C ALA A 366 2.39 19.52 20.40
N ILE A 367 1.21 19.47 19.80
CA ILE A 367 1.05 19.04 18.41
C ILE A 367 1.75 20.02 17.46
N ASP A 368 1.58 21.33 17.64
CA ASP A 368 2.25 22.35 16.83
C ASP A 368 3.78 22.28 16.97
N ASP A 369 4.28 22.05 18.18
CA ASP A 369 5.71 21.87 18.41
C ASP A 369 6.28 20.70 17.61
N VAL A 370 5.66 19.50 17.68
CA VAL A 370 6.21 18.31 17.01
C VAL A 370 6.08 18.36 15.49
N VAL A 371 5.07 19.05 14.94
CA VAL A 371 4.97 19.25 13.48
C VAL A 371 5.89 20.35 12.98
N ARG A 372 6.34 21.25 13.84
CA ARG A 372 7.28 22.32 13.53
C ARG A 372 8.74 21.86 13.69
N THR A 373 9.09 21.27 14.83
CA THR A 373 10.48 21.00 15.22
C THR A 373 10.90 19.54 15.07
N GLY A 374 9.96 18.61 15.11
CA GLY A 374 10.23 17.17 15.01
C GLY A 374 11.00 16.81 13.74
N ARG A 375 11.73 15.69 13.79
CA ARG A 375 12.54 15.21 12.65
C ARG A 375 13.52 16.25 12.10
N GLY A 376 14.12 17.04 12.97
CA GLY A 376 15.06 18.11 12.56
C GLY A 376 14.39 19.19 11.70
N GLY A 377 13.21 19.65 12.08
CA GLY A 377 12.44 20.71 11.40
C GLY A 377 11.61 20.23 10.20
N LYS A 378 11.59 18.94 9.88
CA LYS A 378 10.72 18.37 8.82
C LYS A 378 9.28 18.12 9.32
N GLY A 379 9.11 18.05 10.65
CA GLY A 379 7.86 17.76 11.35
C GLY A 379 7.51 16.29 11.38
N CYS A 380 6.96 15.83 12.52
CA CYS A 380 6.41 14.50 12.67
C CYS A 380 5.07 14.36 11.94
N LEU A 381 4.72 13.15 11.53
CA LEU A 381 3.35 12.82 11.13
C LEU A 381 2.55 12.46 12.39
N VAL A 382 1.52 13.22 12.69
CA VAL A 382 0.67 13.01 13.88
C VAL A 382 -0.68 12.47 13.45
N PHE A 383 -0.91 11.18 13.64
CA PHE A 383 -2.17 10.50 13.33
C PHE A 383 -3.06 10.45 14.58
N CYS A 384 -4.35 10.75 14.42
CA CYS A 384 -5.32 10.79 15.51
C CYS A 384 -6.64 10.14 15.11
N ALA A 385 -7.22 9.34 15.99
CA ALA A 385 -8.49 8.67 15.81
C ALA A 385 -9.66 9.67 15.79
N THR A 386 -10.62 9.51 14.88
CA THR A 386 -11.79 10.40 14.80
C THR A 386 -12.82 10.17 15.88
N GLY A 387 -12.81 9.00 16.56
CA GLY A 387 -13.76 8.58 17.58
C GLY A 387 -14.81 7.60 17.07
N ASN A 388 -15.55 6.97 18.00
CA ASN A 388 -16.38 5.77 17.77
C ASN A 388 -17.86 5.95 18.12
N GLU A 389 -18.36 7.18 18.16
CA GLU A 389 -19.70 7.50 18.64
C GLU A 389 -20.71 7.81 17.51
N TYR A 390 -20.34 7.51 16.24
CA TYR A 390 -21.18 7.80 15.06
C TYR A 390 -21.51 9.29 14.89
N ARG A 391 -20.73 10.20 15.44
CA ARG A 391 -21.04 11.63 15.43
C ARG A 391 -20.72 12.29 14.09
N PRO A 392 -21.44 13.37 13.68
CA PRO A 392 -21.18 14.13 12.48
C PRO A 392 -20.03 15.15 12.64
N TYR A 393 -19.22 15.00 13.65
CA TYR A 393 -18.01 15.78 13.92
C TYR A 393 -16.92 14.88 14.50
N ILE A 394 -15.67 15.31 14.36
CA ILE A 394 -14.50 14.60 14.89
C ILE A 394 -13.99 15.28 16.16
N GLY A 395 -13.58 14.47 17.14
CA GLY A 395 -13.10 14.94 18.43
C GLY A 395 -11.68 15.54 18.38
N PHE A 396 -11.24 16.11 19.47
CA PHE A 396 -9.86 16.54 19.67
C PHE A 396 -9.03 15.37 20.24
N PRO A 397 -7.79 15.12 19.74
CA PRO A 397 -6.97 16.00 18.91
C PRO A 397 -7.12 15.80 17.39
N ALA A 398 -7.99 14.91 16.91
CA ALA A 398 -8.14 14.65 15.48
C ALA A 398 -8.54 15.89 14.67
N ASN A 399 -9.35 16.79 15.25
CA ASN A 399 -9.77 18.05 14.63
C ASN A 399 -8.72 19.18 14.69
N HIS A 400 -7.50 18.91 15.16
CA HIS A 400 -6.40 19.86 15.09
C HIS A 400 -5.92 20.02 13.62
N PRO A 401 -5.66 21.25 13.11
CA PRO A 401 -5.32 21.47 11.69
C PRO A 401 -4.08 20.71 11.19
N SER A 402 -3.14 20.45 12.10
CA SER A 402 -1.89 19.75 11.82
C SER A 402 -2.01 18.23 12.02
N ALA A 403 -3.09 17.73 12.61
CA ALA A 403 -3.33 16.30 12.80
C ALA A 403 -3.78 15.64 11.48
N LEU A 404 -3.49 14.36 11.39
CA LEU A 404 -3.95 13.46 10.34
C LEU A 404 -5.10 12.61 10.92
N ALA A 405 -6.32 13.14 10.85
CA ALA A 405 -7.51 12.48 11.39
C ALA A 405 -7.85 11.20 10.62
N VAL A 406 -8.00 10.08 11.30
CA VAL A 406 -8.23 8.75 10.71
C VAL A 406 -9.56 8.19 11.21
N GLY A 407 -10.50 8.00 10.29
CA GLY A 407 -11.73 7.25 10.49
C GLY A 407 -11.56 5.78 10.14
N ALA A 408 -12.61 4.99 10.35
CA ALA A 408 -12.63 3.56 10.09
C ALA A 408 -13.45 3.20 8.85
N SER A 409 -13.01 2.18 8.10
CA SER A 409 -13.76 1.53 7.03
C SER A 409 -13.76 0.01 7.23
N ASN A 410 -14.88 -0.64 6.90
CA ASN A 410 -15.02 -2.08 7.02
C ASN A 410 -14.48 -2.84 5.79
N ASP A 411 -14.56 -4.15 5.82
CA ASP A 411 -14.12 -5.09 4.78
C ASP A 411 -14.94 -5.06 3.49
N GLN A 412 -16.05 -4.28 3.47
CA GLN A 412 -16.87 -4.00 2.29
C GLN A 412 -16.55 -2.64 1.64
N GLY A 413 -15.52 -1.93 2.12
CA GLY A 413 -15.16 -0.62 1.63
C GLY A 413 -16.13 0.50 2.02
N LYS A 414 -16.94 0.28 3.05
CA LYS A 414 -17.85 1.28 3.60
C LYS A 414 -17.29 1.83 4.92
N ARG A 415 -17.70 3.05 5.28
CA ARG A 415 -17.35 3.62 6.60
C ARG A 415 -17.94 2.76 7.69
N SER A 416 -17.14 2.40 8.68
CA SER A 416 -17.60 1.64 9.87
C SER A 416 -18.73 2.38 10.57
N LYS A 417 -19.75 1.63 11.02
CA LYS A 417 -21.00 2.17 11.56
C LYS A 417 -20.75 3.17 12.70
N TYR A 418 -19.80 2.89 13.56
CA TYR A 418 -19.45 3.72 14.72
C TYR A 418 -18.58 4.94 14.36
N SER A 419 -17.84 4.91 13.24
CA SER A 419 -16.80 5.90 12.96
C SER A 419 -17.37 7.32 12.89
N ASN A 420 -16.81 8.24 13.68
CA ASN A 420 -17.09 9.66 13.56
C ASN A 420 -16.66 10.20 12.21
N ARG A 421 -17.36 11.22 11.74
CA ARG A 421 -17.17 11.86 10.43
C ARG A 421 -17.34 13.37 10.50
N GLY A 422 -16.78 14.09 9.57
CA GLY A 422 -16.97 15.55 9.53
C GLY A 422 -15.84 16.28 8.84
N PRO A 423 -15.93 17.60 8.78
CA PRO A 423 -14.84 18.45 8.30
C PRO A 423 -13.57 18.18 9.10
N GLY A 424 -12.43 18.02 8.40
CA GLY A 424 -11.15 17.69 9.02
C GLY A 424 -10.76 16.21 8.95
N THR A 425 -11.71 15.27 8.73
CA THR A 425 -11.36 13.87 8.44
C THR A 425 -10.36 13.82 7.30
N GLN A 426 -9.20 13.19 7.50
CA GLN A 426 -8.18 13.14 6.45
C GLN A 426 -8.29 11.87 5.62
N PHE A 427 -8.45 10.74 6.29
CA PHE A 427 -8.48 9.42 5.67
C PHE A 427 -9.43 8.50 6.43
N VAL A 428 -9.71 7.36 5.82
CA VAL A 428 -10.13 6.17 6.54
C VAL A 428 -9.09 5.07 6.33
N ALA A 429 -9.07 4.11 7.27
CA ALA A 429 -8.31 2.88 7.15
C ALA A 429 -9.16 1.71 7.67
N PRO A 430 -8.86 0.46 7.23
CA PRO A 430 -9.59 -0.72 7.64
C PRO A 430 -9.75 -0.90 9.15
N SER A 431 -10.95 -1.33 9.55
CA SER A 431 -11.36 -1.75 10.89
C SER A 431 -12.66 -2.57 10.79
N ASP A 432 -13.28 -2.88 11.92
CA ASP A 432 -14.56 -3.59 12.04
C ASP A 432 -15.80 -2.68 12.00
N ASP A 433 -16.97 -3.23 12.39
CA ASP A 433 -18.24 -2.49 12.59
C ASP A 433 -18.82 -2.65 14.00
N PHE A 434 -18.12 -3.28 14.96
CA PHE A 434 -18.55 -3.65 16.31
C PHE A 434 -19.73 -4.63 16.41
N ASP A 435 -20.36 -4.97 15.30
CA ASP A 435 -21.54 -5.84 15.26
C ASP A 435 -21.24 -7.31 15.00
N ARG A 436 -19.96 -7.67 14.88
CA ARG A 436 -19.46 -9.01 14.52
C ARG A 436 -19.94 -9.52 13.14
N GLU A 437 -20.67 -8.71 12.37
CA GLU A 437 -21.05 -9.05 11.00
C GLU A 437 -19.89 -8.80 10.02
N ARG A 438 -18.92 -7.98 10.41
CA ARG A 438 -17.73 -7.64 9.62
C ARG A 438 -16.46 -8.13 10.31
N GLN A 439 -15.45 -8.40 9.50
CA GLN A 439 -14.17 -8.88 10.01
C GLN A 439 -13.49 -7.81 10.86
N ALA A 440 -13.07 -8.18 12.06
CA ALA A 440 -12.29 -7.32 12.94
C ALA A 440 -10.78 -7.44 12.65
N ILE A 441 -9.97 -6.74 13.42
CA ILE A 441 -8.53 -6.63 13.21
C ILE A 441 -7.80 -7.69 14.05
N THR A 442 -7.11 -8.59 13.38
CA THR A 442 -6.22 -9.56 14.03
C THR A 442 -4.86 -8.91 14.30
N THR A 443 -4.45 -8.85 15.56
CA THR A 443 -3.22 -8.17 15.99
C THR A 443 -2.62 -8.78 17.27
N THR A 444 -1.54 -8.18 17.78
CA THR A 444 -0.97 -8.53 19.10
C THR A 444 -1.92 -8.15 20.22
N ASP A 445 -1.81 -8.84 21.33
CA ASP A 445 -2.49 -8.54 22.59
C ASP A 445 -1.49 -8.57 23.74
N VAL A 446 -1.87 -8.12 24.93
CA VAL A 446 -0.99 -8.21 26.10
C VAL A 446 -0.67 -9.67 26.36
N SER A 447 0.62 -10.00 26.41
CA SER A 447 1.08 -11.40 26.53
C SER A 447 0.89 -12.01 27.92
N ILE A 448 0.53 -11.21 28.92
CA ILE A 448 0.20 -11.70 30.26
C ILE A 448 -1.15 -12.42 30.20
N LYS A 449 -1.15 -13.68 30.59
CA LYS A 449 -2.32 -14.56 30.51
C LYS A 449 -3.57 -13.94 31.15
N ASN A 450 -4.67 -13.89 30.38
CA ASN A 450 -5.97 -13.36 30.79
C ASN A 450 -5.95 -11.87 31.22
N ARG A 451 -5.07 -11.05 30.63
CA ARG A 451 -4.96 -9.61 30.93
C ARG A 451 -5.16 -8.70 29.73
N GLY A 452 -5.43 -9.25 28.55
CA GLY A 452 -5.74 -8.53 27.32
C GLY A 452 -7.18 -8.74 26.86
N TYR A 453 -7.44 -8.42 25.59
CA TYR A 453 -8.73 -8.70 24.92
C TYR A 453 -8.99 -10.21 24.79
N ALA A 454 -7.93 -11.02 24.68
CA ALA A 454 -7.99 -12.46 24.54
C ALA A 454 -7.17 -13.18 25.64
N LYS A 455 -7.28 -14.51 25.68
CA LYS A 455 -6.54 -15.34 26.63
C LYS A 455 -5.04 -15.47 26.31
N GLY A 456 -4.60 -15.04 25.15
CA GLY A 456 -3.24 -15.22 24.65
C GLY A 456 -2.60 -13.91 24.20
N ALA A 457 -1.44 -14.02 23.56
CA ALA A 457 -0.67 -12.86 23.08
C ALA A 457 -1.24 -12.21 21.80
N TYR A 458 -2.36 -12.67 21.27
CA TYR A 458 -2.98 -12.17 20.05
C TYR A 458 -4.50 -12.16 20.21
N CYS A 459 -5.13 -11.13 19.63
CA CYS A 459 -6.59 -11.01 19.54
C CYS A 459 -7.03 -10.96 18.07
N THR A 460 -8.30 -11.31 17.83
CA THR A 460 -8.89 -11.35 16.48
C THR A 460 -10.09 -10.41 16.36
N ASP A 461 -10.36 -9.63 17.39
CA ASP A 461 -11.53 -8.78 17.55
C ASP A 461 -11.19 -7.34 17.93
N PHE A 462 -9.96 -6.91 17.68
CA PHE A 462 -9.58 -5.51 17.87
C PHE A 462 -10.23 -4.64 16.80
N GLY A 463 -10.71 -3.46 17.19
CA GLY A 463 -11.50 -2.61 16.30
C GLY A 463 -11.43 -1.13 16.62
N GLY A 464 -12.48 -0.42 16.21
CA GLY A 464 -12.58 1.02 16.40
C GLY A 464 -11.67 1.84 15.49
N THR A 465 -11.82 3.15 15.52
CA THR A 465 -10.83 4.06 14.91
C THR A 465 -9.46 3.92 15.58
N SER A 466 -9.41 3.18 16.68
CA SER A 466 -8.21 2.79 17.41
C SER A 466 -7.30 1.85 16.61
N SER A 467 -7.86 0.94 15.80
CA SER A 467 -7.08 0.06 14.92
C SER A 467 -6.71 0.74 13.59
N SER A 468 -7.60 1.58 13.06
CA SER A 468 -7.35 2.34 11.83
C SER A 468 -6.20 3.32 11.96
N THR A 469 -6.06 3.95 13.12
CA THR A 469 -5.04 5.00 13.36
C THR A 469 -3.61 4.45 13.30
N PRO A 470 -3.23 3.39 14.02
CA PRO A 470 -1.89 2.81 13.91
C PRO A 470 -1.61 2.18 12.54
N LEU A 471 -2.63 1.67 11.85
CA LEU A 471 -2.48 1.22 10.47
C LEU A 471 -2.07 2.38 9.55
N ALA A 472 -2.74 3.53 9.69
CA ALA A 472 -2.40 4.76 8.97
C ALA A 472 -1.01 5.29 9.35
N ALA A 473 -0.65 5.25 10.64
CA ALA A 473 0.66 5.65 11.14
C ALA A 473 1.78 4.79 10.55
N GLY A 474 1.58 3.47 10.48
CA GLY A 474 2.51 2.55 9.83
C GLY A 474 2.66 2.83 8.33
N ILE A 475 1.59 3.15 7.61
CA ILE A 475 1.68 3.59 6.19
C ILE A 475 2.49 4.88 6.08
N GLY A 476 2.27 5.84 6.98
CA GLY A 476 3.10 7.05 7.09
C GLY A 476 4.58 6.73 7.29
N ALA A 477 4.88 5.75 8.14
CA ALA A 477 6.25 5.28 8.37
C ALA A 477 6.87 4.62 7.12
N LEU A 478 6.11 3.83 6.35
CA LEU A 478 6.57 3.28 5.07
C LEU A 478 6.91 4.39 4.06
N VAL A 479 6.07 5.44 3.96
CA VAL A 479 6.33 6.61 3.09
C VAL A 479 7.64 7.31 3.49
N LEU A 480 7.87 7.50 4.79
CA LEU A 480 9.11 8.10 5.28
C LEU A 480 10.33 7.18 5.13
N SER A 481 10.16 5.86 5.17
CA SER A 481 11.25 4.89 5.01
C SER A 481 11.88 4.94 3.61
N VAL A 482 11.09 5.20 2.56
CA VAL A 482 11.60 5.35 1.19
C VAL A 482 12.06 6.77 0.89
N ASN A 483 11.54 7.77 1.62
CA ASN A 483 11.95 9.16 1.43
C ASN A 483 11.95 9.96 2.74
N PRO A 484 13.00 9.81 3.57
CA PRO A 484 13.08 10.47 4.87
C PRO A 484 13.33 11.99 4.80
N SER A 485 13.55 12.53 3.61
CA SER A 485 13.68 13.99 3.40
C SER A 485 12.34 14.71 3.30
N LEU A 486 11.22 13.97 3.21
CA LEU A 486 9.90 14.57 3.14
C LEU A 486 9.57 15.36 4.41
N THR A 487 9.08 16.59 4.22
CA THR A 487 8.40 17.31 5.30
C THR A 487 7.05 16.67 5.57
N TRP A 488 6.49 16.87 6.76
CA TRP A 488 5.17 16.37 7.11
C TRP A 488 4.09 16.84 6.13
N LYS A 489 4.15 18.10 5.65
CA LYS A 489 3.23 18.63 4.63
C LYS A 489 3.32 17.89 3.31
N LYS A 490 4.54 17.55 2.85
CA LYS A 490 4.75 16.78 1.62
C LYS A 490 4.28 15.33 1.77
N ALA A 491 4.58 14.68 2.90
CA ALA A 491 4.11 13.33 3.19
C ALA A 491 2.57 13.29 3.26
N ARG A 492 1.92 14.24 3.97
CA ARG A 492 0.47 14.41 3.98
C ARG A 492 -0.11 14.57 2.56
N SER A 493 0.52 15.38 1.71
CA SER A 493 0.08 15.58 0.33
C SER A 493 0.15 14.28 -0.50
N ILE A 494 1.19 13.47 -0.29
CA ILE A 494 1.31 12.15 -0.93
C ILE A 494 0.17 11.25 -0.48
N LEU A 495 -0.02 11.10 0.83
CA LEU A 495 -1.10 10.27 1.39
C LEU A 495 -2.48 10.67 0.85
N ARG A 496 -2.79 11.99 0.84
CA ARG A 496 -4.06 12.52 0.30
C ARG A 496 -4.27 12.20 -1.18
N SER A 497 -3.24 12.35 -1.99
CA SER A 497 -3.33 12.20 -3.45
C SER A 497 -3.29 10.75 -3.92
N THR A 498 -3.01 9.80 -3.04
CA THR A 498 -2.90 8.36 -3.33
C THR A 498 -3.95 7.52 -2.62
N ALA A 499 -4.79 8.14 -1.81
CA ALA A 499 -5.91 7.47 -1.15
C ALA A 499 -6.98 7.04 -2.16
N ASP A 500 -7.53 5.84 -1.99
CA ASP A 500 -8.56 5.26 -2.83
C ASP A 500 -9.94 5.84 -2.49
N LYS A 501 -10.69 6.22 -3.52
CA LYS A 501 -12.07 6.67 -3.36
C LYS A 501 -12.98 5.44 -3.25
N ILE A 502 -13.23 5.01 -2.03
CA ILE A 502 -14.16 3.91 -1.73
C ILE A 502 -15.60 4.41 -1.61
N ASP A 503 -16.58 3.51 -1.68
CA ASP A 503 -18.01 3.81 -1.58
C ASP A 503 -18.42 5.03 -2.43
N ARG A 504 -18.14 4.97 -3.74
CA ARG A 504 -18.28 6.14 -4.63
C ARG A 504 -19.71 6.69 -4.69
N GLU A 505 -20.70 5.86 -4.46
CA GLU A 505 -22.12 6.25 -4.45
C GLU A 505 -22.51 6.89 -3.12
N GLY A 506 -22.20 6.26 -1.97
CA GLY A 506 -22.50 6.77 -0.63
C GLY A 506 -21.51 7.81 -0.12
N GLY A 507 -20.30 7.81 -0.63
CA GLY A 507 -19.17 8.61 -0.12
C GLY A 507 -19.22 10.11 -0.41
N THR A 508 -20.08 10.56 -1.32
CA THR A 508 -20.36 11.98 -1.64
C THR A 508 -19.10 12.85 -1.80
N TYR A 509 -18.16 12.42 -2.65
CA TYR A 509 -16.91 13.15 -2.87
C TYR A 509 -17.13 14.44 -3.69
N LYS A 510 -16.75 15.59 -3.11
CA LYS A 510 -16.71 16.89 -3.79
C LYS A 510 -15.27 17.37 -3.94
N LYS A 511 -14.81 17.65 -5.15
CA LYS A 511 -13.41 18.04 -5.44
C LYS A 511 -12.37 17.07 -4.82
N GLY A 512 -12.70 15.77 -4.79
CA GLY A 512 -11.81 14.70 -4.27
C GLY A 512 -11.79 14.53 -2.76
N TYR A 513 -12.69 15.19 -2.02
CA TYR A 513 -12.84 15.13 -0.58
C TYR A 513 -14.27 14.75 -0.16
N SER A 514 -14.42 13.94 0.88
CA SER A 514 -15.68 13.56 1.52
C SER A 514 -15.62 13.82 3.01
N ILE A 515 -16.71 14.31 3.60
CA ILE A 515 -16.82 14.41 5.07
C ILE A 515 -16.90 13.04 5.75
N HIS A 516 -17.26 11.98 5.00
CA HIS A 516 -17.37 10.60 5.47
C HIS A 516 -16.04 9.85 5.41
N TYR A 517 -15.24 10.11 4.37
CA TYR A 517 -14.05 9.34 4.03
C TYR A 517 -12.76 10.18 3.94
N GLY A 518 -12.84 11.49 4.18
CA GLY A 518 -11.72 12.39 3.92
C GLY A 518 -11.28 12.34 2.45
N TYR A 519 -10.01 12.11 2.23
CA TYR A 519 -9.44 11.90 0.90
C TYR A 519 -9.60 10.45 0.40
N GLY A 520 -10.22 9.57 1.19
CA GLY A 520 -10.46 8.16 0.89
C GLY A 520 -9.71 7.21 1.81
N ARG A 521 -9.75 5.90 1.49
CA ARG A 521 -9.00 4.86 2.21
C ARG A 521 -7.52 4.94 1.83
N LEU A 522 -6.64 4.87 2.81
CA LEU A 522 -5.20 4.86 2.58
C LEU A 522 -4.78 3.65 1.74
N ASN A 523 -3.91 3.89 0.76
CA ASN A 523 -3.31 2.88 -0.10
C ASN A 523 -1.78 2.93 0.08
N ALA A 524 -1.23 1.95 0.78
CA ALA A 524 0.19 1.89 1.12
C ALA A 524 1.06 1.79 -0.14
N PHE A 525 0.66 0.96 -1.10
CA PHE A 525 1.41 0.77 -2.34
C PHE A 525 1.55 2.07 -3.15
N LYS A 526 0.42 2.74 -3.44
CA LYS A 526 0.42 4.00 -4.20
C LYS A 526 1.22 5.08 -3.48
N ALA A 527 1.07 5.17 -2.15
CA ALA A 527 1.78 6.16 -1.34
C ALA A 527 3.29 5.95 -1.34
N VAL A 528 3.74 4.72 -1.09
CA VAL A 528 5.16 4.35 -1.10
C VAL A 528 5.78 4.53 -2.49
N LYS A 529 5.11 4.05 -3.54
CA LYS A 529 5.55 4.22 -4.93
C LYS A 529 5.73 5.70 -5.29
N ARG A 530 4.77 6.55 -4.93
CA ARG A 530 4.86 7.99 -5.19
C ARG A 530 5.97 8.68 -4.38
N ALA A 531 6.21 8.26 -3.15
CA ALA A 531 7.28 8.77 -2.31
C ALA A 531 8.66 8.39 -2.86
N ALA A 532 8.84 7.15 -3.32
CA ALA A 532 10.07 6.65 -3.93
C ALA A 532 10.41 7.37 -5.25
N GLY A 533 9.42 7.60 -6.13
CA GLY A 533 9.64 8.23 -7.45
C GLY A 533 10.10 9.69 -7.39
N LYS A 534 9.88 10.40 -6.28
CA LYS A 534 10.38 11.77 -6.10
C LYS A 534 11.82 11.83 -5.56
N SER A 535 12.30 10.79 -4.91
CA SER A 535 13.67 10.72 -4.40
C SER A 535 14.70 10.63 -5.52
N ALA A 536 14.37 9.93 -6.62
CA ALA A 536 15.26 9.76 -7.77
C ALA A 536 15.52 11.07 -8.55
N LYS A 537 14.60 12.05 -8.51
CA LYS A 537 14.73 13.32 -9.24
C LYS A 537 15.52 14.41 -8.50
N ASN A 538 15.67 14.31 -7.19
CA ASN A 538 16.37 15.35 -6.39
C ASN A 538 17.86 15.07 -6.15
N GLY A 539 18.38 13.90 -6.49
CA GLY A 539 19.83 13.58 -6.39
C GLY A 539 20.72 14.19 -7.48
N GLY A 540 20.14 14.80 -8.51
CA GLY A 540 20.85 15.21 -9.74
C GLY A 540 21.31 16.67 -9.84
N LYS A 541 21.15 17.51 -8.81
CA LYS A 541 21.62 18.91 -8.85
C LYS A 541 22.59 19.23 -7.72
N LYS A 542 23.81 18.70 -7.78
CA LYS A 542 24.96 19.35 -7.15
C LYS A 542 25.46 20.45 -8.11
N LYS A 543 25.28 21.69 -7.68
CA LYS A 543 25.90 22.86 -8.33
C LYS A 543 27.41 22.67 -8.34
N SER A 544 28.01 22.72 -9.52
CA SER A 544 29.44 22.94 -9.67
C SER A 544 29.74 24.37 -9.17
N SER A 545 30.37 24.49 -8.02
CA SER A 545 31.00 25.75 -7.63
C SER A 545 32.28 25.90 -8.45
N LYS A 546 32.29 26.80 -9.42
CA LYS A 546 33.52 27.33 -10.00
C LYS A 546 34.29 28.07 -8.88
N LYS A 547 35.46 27.58 -8.52
CA LYS A 547 36.49 28.38 -7.90
C LYS A 547 37.11 29.30 -8.96
N ARG A 548 37.12 30.56 -8.68
CA ARG A 548 38.14 31.50 -9.15
C ARG A 548 39.20 31.61 -8.07
#